data_f818cbe379d77ca263d63fc50918750f
#
_entry.id   f818cbe379d77ca263d63fc50918750f
#
_cell.length_a   1.000
_cell.length_b   1.000
_cell.length_c   1.000
_cell.angle_alpha   90.00
_cell.angle_beta   90.00
_cell.angle_gamma   90.00
#
_symmetry.space_group_name_H-M   'P 1'
#
loop_
_entity.id
_entity.type
_entity.pdbx_description
1 polymer ?
#
loop_
_entity_poly.entity_id
_entity_poly.type
_entity_poly.pdbx_seq_one_letter_code
_entity_poly.pdbx_strand_id
1 'polypeptide(L)'
;PVYADNPTKKYLLKNFNYCFLSNSKEYPAILKINPISDKLIIKDGKKELMIKPIKVKHGKINSICYIIDKQLAYISDVSDIAKKDFKHFYNLKYLVIDCLWFRPHPSHFNLEKSLEFINLFKPKKAILTNLHSDLDYDKLKQILPKNIVPAHDGLVIRL
;
A
#
# COMPACT_ATOMS: atom_id res chain seq x y z
N PRO A 1 0.06 4.82 -17.92
CA PRO A 1 -1.30 4.54 -17.43
C PRO A 1 -1.41 4.78 -15.92
N VAL A 2 -2.59 5.21 -15.45
CA VAL A 2 -2.97 5.31 -14.05
C VAL A 2 -4.14 4.35 -13.82
N TYR A 3 -4.06 3.50 -12.81
CA TYR A 3 -5.14 2.59 -12.43
C TYR A 3 -5.77 3.08 -11.14
N ALA A 4 -7.08 3.31 -11.17
CA ALA A 4 -7.79 3.88 -10.03
C ALA A 4 -9.18 3.25 -9.84
N ASP A 5 -9.65 3.21 -8.62
CA ASP A 5 -11.04 2.89 -8.32
C ASP A 5 -11.97 4.07 -8.71
N ASN A 6 -13.27 3.83 -8.73
CA ASN A 6 -14.22 4.85 -9.16
C ASN A 6 -14.20 6.15 -8.33
N PRO A 7 -14.11 6.14 -7.00
CA PRO A 7 -13.97 7.35 -6.21
C PRO A 7 -12.73 8.15 -6.57
N THR A 8 -11.57 7.49 -6.63
CA THR A 8 -10.29 8.11 -6.98
C THR A 8 -10.30 8.64 -8.40
N LYS A 9 -10.84 7.87 -9.36
CA LYS A 9 -11.01 8.33 -10.74
C LYS A 9 -11.84 9.61 -10.83
N LYS A 10 -12.98 9.66 -10.14
CA LYS A 10 -13.82 10.87 -10.11
C LYS A 10 -13.07 12.06 -9.54
N TYR A 11 -12.34 11.87 -8.46
CA TYR A 11 -11.54 12.92 -7.84
C TYR A 11 -10.45 13.44 -8.78
N LEU A 12 -9.69 12.54 -9.41
CA LEU A 12 -8.62 12.89 -10.34
C LEU A 12 -9.15 13.65 -11.57
N LEU A 13 -10.24 13.18 -12.16
CA LEU A 13 -10.85 13.87 -13.32
C LEU A 13 -11.46 15.23 -12.94
N LYS A 14 -11.96 15.39 -11.72
CA LYS A 14 -12.49 16.68 -11.24
C LYS A 14 -11.38 17.71 -11.01
N ASN A 15 -10.27 17.31 -10.38
CA ASN A 15 -9.27 18.25 -9.88
C ASN A 15 -8.02 18.35 -10.78
N PHE A 16 -7.76 17.35 -11.62
CA PHE A 16 -6.58 17.22 -12.48
C PHE A 16 -6.95 16.82 -13.92
N ASN A 17 -8.10 17.26 -14.42
CA ASN A 17 -8.62 16.87 -15.74
C ASN A 17 -7.63 17.17 -16.87
N TYR A 18 -6.85 18.23 -16.78
CA TYR A 18 -5.85 18.61 -17.76
C TYR A 18 -4.78 17.54 -18.00
N CYS A 19 -4.52 16.68 -17.00
CA CYS A 19 -3.60 15.55 -17.15
C CYS A 19 -4.19 14.41 -18.00
N PHE A 20 -5.53 14.30 -18.07
CA PHE A 20 -6.22 13.13 -18.63
C PHE A 20 -7.08 13.44 -19.87
N LEU A 21 -7.55 14.68 -20.03
CA LEU A 21 -8.58 15.06 -21.01
C LEU A 21 -8.21 16.25 -21.89
N SER A 22 -6.94 16.68 -21.89
CA SER A 22 -6.53 17.82 -22.72
C SER A 22 -6.58 17.46 -24.21
N ASN A 23 -7.28 18.30 -25.01
CA ASN A 23 -7.29 18.25 -26.47
C ASN A 23 -6.35 19.27 -27.10
N SER A 24 -5.58 20.01 -26.29
CA SER A 24 -4.60 20.98 -26.76
C SER A 24 -3.45 20.28 -27.49
N LYS A 25 -3.03 20.81 -28.64
CA LYS A 25 -1.84 20.35 -29.34
C LYS A 25 -0.55 20.76 -28.61
N GLU A 26 -0.58 21.92 -27.93
CA GLU A 26 0.57 22.45 -27.16
C GLU A 26 0.73 21.74 -25.82
N TYR A 27 -0.38 21.36 -25.17
CA TYR A 27 -0.42 20.70 -23.86
C TYR A 27 -1.31 19.47 -23.92
N PRO A 28 -0.88 18.37 -24.58
CA PRO A 28 -1.69 17.15 -24.69
C PRO A 28 -1.81 16.46 -23.34
N ALA A 29 -2.86 15.66 -23.18
CA ALA A 29 -3.01 14.80 -22.00
C ALA A 29 -1.82 13.84 -21.87
N ILE A 30 -1.20 13.82 -20.71
CA ILE A 30 0.00 13.01 -20.41
C ILE A 30 -0.29 11.70 -19.70
N LEU A 31 -1.50 11.55 -19.17
CA LEU A 31 -1.93 10.38 -18.41
C LEU A 31 -3.17 9.74 -19.03
N LYS A 32 -3.23 8.41 -18.95
CA LYS A 32 -4.42 7.63 -19.31
C LYS A 32 -4.94 6.92 -18.07
N ILE A 33 -6.20 7.22 -17.69
CA ILE A 33 -6.84 6.62 -16.54
C ILE A 33 -7.58 5.34 -16.93
N ASN A 34 -7.34 4.27 -16.18
CA ASN A 34 -7.96 2.96 -16.36
C ASN A 34 -8.65 2.55 -15.05
N PRO A 35 -9.74 1.78 -15.11
CA PRO A 35 -10.33 1.22 -13.92
C PRO A 35 -9.37 0.19 -13.30
N ILE A 36 -9.27 0.18 -11.97
CA ILE A 36 -8.59 -0.90 -11.28
C ILE A 36 -9.54 -2.10 -11.23
N SER A 37 -9.08 -3.24 -11.72
CA SER A 37 -9.82 -4.51 -11.71
C SER A 37 -9.38 -5.38 -10.54
N ASP A 38 -10.08 -6.48 -10.31
CA ASP A 38 -9.74 -7.46 -9.24
C ASP A 38 -8.34 -8.09 -9.42
N LYS A 39 -7.79 -8.00 -10.61
CA LYS A 39 -6.45 -8.47 -10.96
C LYS A 39 -5.87 -7.56 -12.04
N LEU A 40 -4.68 -7.05 -11.80
CA LEU A 40 -3.91 -6.29 -12.79
C LEU A 40 -2.64 -7.07 -13.12
N ILE A 41 -2.32 -7.21 -14.40
CA ILE A 41 -1.06 -7.76 -14.88
C ILE A 41 -0.28 -6.64 -15.54
N ILE A 42 0.89 -6.35 -15.00
CA ILE A 42 1.85 -5.41 -15.59
C ILE A 42 2.91 -6.23 -16.31
N LYS A 43 3.18 -5.88 -17.57
CA LYS A 43 4.19 -6.55 -18.40
C LYS A 43 5.36 -5.62 -18.66
N ASP A 44 6.56 -6.16 -18.50
CA ASP A 44 7.82 -5.52 -18.90
C ASP A 44 8.68 -6.56 -19.64
N GLY A 45 8.67 -6.47 -20.96
CA GLY A 45 9.25 -7.49 -21.83
C GLY A 45 8.64 -8.88 -21.57
N LYS A 46 9.47 -9.86 -21.19
CA LYS A 46 9.04 -11.23 -20.86
C LYS A 46 8.59 -11.39 -19.40
N LYS A 47 8.76 -10.36 -18.57
CA LYS A 47 8.36 -10.41 -17.16
C LYS A 47 6.92 -9.94 -17.00
N GLU A 48 6.19 -10.64 -16.16
CA GLU A 48 4.82 -10.27 -15.75
C GLU A 48 4.78 -10.12 -14.25
N LEU A 49 4.13 -9.05 -13.79
CA LEU A 49 3.87 -8.78 -12.38
C LEU A 49 2.35 -8.83 -12.16
N MET A 50 1.90 -9.74 -11.33
CA MET A 50 0.50 -9.84 -10.96
C MET A 50 0.21 -9.02 -9.71
N ILE A 51 -0.70 -8.07 -9.82
CA ILE A 51 -1.15 -7.25 -8.70
C ILE A 51 -2.63 -7.53 -8.43
N LYS A 52 -2.95 -7.88 -7.19
CA LYS A 52 -4.33 -8.00 -6.70
C LYS A 52 -4.62 -6.85 -5.74
N PRO A 53 -5.51 -5.91 -6.11
CA PRO A 53 -5.96 -4.87 -5.21
C PRO A 53 -6.94 -5.45 -4.18
N ILE A 54 -6.79 -5.06 -2.92
CA ILE A 54 -7.69 -5.40 -1.82
C ILE A 54 -8.15 -4.10 -1.18
N LYS A 55 -9.46 -3.91 -1.09
CA LYS A 55 -10.04 -2.74 -0.41
C LYS A 55 -9.93 -2.91 1.11
N VAL A 56 -9.35 -1.92 1.77
CA VAL A 56 -9.20 -1.86 3.22
C VAL A 56 -9.84 -0.59 3.78
N LYS A 57 -10.13 -0.55 5.06
CA LYS A 57 -10.62 0.67 5.71
C LYS A 57 -9.48 1.62 6.01
N HIS A 58 -9.74 2.92 5.85
CA HIS A 58 -8.87 4.02 6.22
C HIS A 58 -9.73 5.11 6.89
N GLY A 59 -10.02 4.93 8.17
CA GLY A 59 -10.98 5.75 8.90
C GLY A 59 -12.38 5.68 8.31
N LYS A 60 -12.90 6.81 7.83
CA LYS A 60 -14.24 6.94 7.23
C LYS A 60 -14.28 6.60 5.74
N ILE A 61 -13.13 6.41 5.10
CA ILE A 61 -13.03 6.07 3.68
C ILE A 61 -12.39 4.70 3.50
N ASN A 62 -12.27 4.25 2.25
CA ASN A 62 -11.50 3.06 1.91
C ASN A 62 -10.22 3.47 1.20
N SER A 63 -9.16 2.71 1.40
CA SER A 63 -7.95 2.70 0.59
C SER A 63 -7.79 1.35 -0.11
N ILE A 64 -6.77 1.22 -0.93
CA ILE A 64 -6.46 -0.02 -1.63
C ILE A 64 -5.05 -0.46 -1.22
N CYS A 65 -4.95 -1.65 -0.68
CA CYS A 65 -3.67 -2.34 -0.57
C CYS A 65 -3.44 -3.23 -1.78
N TYR A 66 -2.19 -3.58 -2.02
CA TYR A 66 -1.78 -4.36 -3.18
C TYR A 66 -1.08 -5.64 -2.75
N ILE A 67 -1.59 -6.77 -3.23
CA ILE A 67 -0.88 -8.06 -3.12
C ILE A 67 -0.15 -8.30 -4.43
N ILE A 68 1.16 -8.38 -4.38
CA ILE A 68 2.05 -8.49 -5.54
C ILE A 68 2.61 -9.90 -5.60
N ASP A 69 2.35 -10.62 -6.69
CA ASP A 69 2.78 -12.00 -6.97
C ASP A 69 2.52 -13.00 -5.82
N LYS A 70 1.54 -12.71 -4.97
CA LYS A 70 1.26 -13.47 -3.74
C LYS A 70 2.46 -13.55 -2.77
N GLN A 71 3.46 -12.69 -2.95
CA GLN A 71 4.69 -12.67 -2.15
C GLN A 71 4.82 -11.41 -1.29
N LEU A 72 4.33 -10.28 -1.79
CA LEU A 72 4.38 -9.00 -1.11
C LEU A 72 2.97 -8.45 -0.91
N ALA A 73 2.65 -7.98 0.29
CA ALA A 73 1.55 -7.05 0.52
C ALA A 73 2.08 -5.66 0.80
N TYR A 74 1.50 -4.64 0.15
CA TYR A 74 1.77 -3.23 0.39
C TYR A 74 0.51 -2.54 0.89
N ILE A 75 0.54 -2.09 2.15
CA ILE A 75 -0.60 -1.51 2.87
C ILE A 75 -0.13 -0.25 3.59
N SER A 76 -0.13 0.90 2.92
CA SER A 76 0.37 2.17 3.49
C SER A 76 -0.67 2.94 4.29
N ASP A 77 -1.95 2.72 4.04
CA ASP A 77 -3.05 3.51 4.62
C ASP A 77 -4.15 2.57 5.06
N VAL A 78 -4.16 2.20 6.33
CA VAL A 78 -5.11 1.21 6.85
C VAL A 78 -5.46 1.46 8.32
N SER A 79 -6.74 1.36 8.64
CA SER A 79 -7.23 1.30 10.03
C SER A 79 -7.89 -0.04 10.37
N ASP A 80 -8.32 -0.81 9.35
CA ASP A 80 -8.88 -2.14 9.53
C ASP A 80 -8.87 -2.95 8.22
N ILE A 81 -8.74 -4.27 8.35
CA ILE A 81 -8.80 -5.23 7.25
C ILE A 81 -9.95 -6.20 7.51
N ALA A 82 -10.85 -6.37 6.56
CA ALA A 82 -11.96 -7.29 6.70
C ALA A 82 -11.48 -8.74 6.83
N LYS A 83 -12.00 -9.50 7.78
CA LYS A 83 -11.59 -10.90 8.06
C LYS A 83 -11.64 -11.81 6.82
N LYS A 84 -12.61 -11.59 5.91
CA LYS A 84 -12.74 -12.35 4.65
C LYS A 84 -11.50 -12.22 3.75
N ASP A 85 -10.73 -11.13 3.89
CA ASP A 85 -9.56 -10.82 3.07
C ASP A 85 -8.25 -11.31 3.70
N PHE A 86 -8.25 -11.75 4.96
CA PHE A 86 -7.08 -12.25 5.69
C PHE A 86 -6.31 -13.35 4.93
N LYS A 87 -7.04 -14.21 4.20
CA LYS A 87 -6.46 -15.26 3.37
C LYS A 87 -5.38 -14.78 2.37
N HIS A 88 -5.39 -13.49 2.01
CA HIS A 88 -4.44 -12.90 1.07
C HIS A 88 -3.14 -12.44 1.72
N PHE A 89 -3.07 -12.42 3.06
CA PHE A 89 -1.94 -11.94 3.83
C PHE A 89 -1.10 -13.04 4.47
N TYR A 90 -1.53 -14.29 4.38
CA TYR A 90 -0.75 -15.43 4.85
C TYR A 90 0.34 -15.84 3.85
N ASN A 91 1.42 -16.42 4.36
CA ASN A 91 2.55 -16.97 3.59
C ASN A 91 3.29 -15.93 2.73
N LEU A 92 3.24 -14.67 3.11
CA LEU A 92 3.95 -13.61 2.41
C LEU A 92 5.45 -13.68 2.70
N LYS A 93 6.25 -13.36 1.66
CA LYS A 93 7.68 -13.10 1.82
C LYS A 93 7.90 -11.75 2.50
N TYR A 94 7.12 -10.73 2.07
CA TYR A 94 7.18 -9.38 2.60
C TYR A 94 5.79 -8.83 2.93
N LEU A 95 5.70 -8.11 4.03
CA LEU A 95 4.55 -7.30 4.40
C LEU A 95 5.02 -5.87 4.67
N VAL A 96 4.72 -4.94 3.77
CA VAL A 96 4.86 -3.50 4.00
C VAL A 96 3.54 -3.02 4.60
N ILE A 97 3.59 -2.51 5.81
CA ILE A 97 2.38 -2.20 6.59
C ILE A 97 2.46 -0.82 7.24
N ASP A 98 1.33 -0.14 7.24
CA ASP A 98 1.10 1.14 7.90
C ASP A 98 1.50 1.07 9.38
N CYS A 99 2.20 2.09 9.85
CA CYS A 99 2.59 2.25 11.25
C CYS A 99 2.80 3.74 11.51
N LEU A 100 1.70 4.47 11.67
CA LEU A 100 1.78 5.93 11.74
C LEU A 100 2.42 6.41 13.03
N TRP A 101 2.04 5.85 14.19
CA TRP A 101 2.39 6.41 15.48
C TRP A 101 2.45 5.35 16.59
N PHE A 102 2.91 5.75 17.80
CA PHE A 102 2.75 4.94 19.00
C PHE A 102 1.30 4.91 19.51
N ARG A 103 0.59 6.05 19.40
CA ARG A 103 -0.78 6.19 19.89
C ARG A 103 -1.79 5.72 18.86
N PRO A 104 -2.97 5.24 19.28
CA PRO A 104 -4.06 4.92 18.37
C PRO A 104 -4.44 6.10 17.50
N HIS A 105 -4.73 5.83 16.24
CA HIS A 105 -5.17 6.81 15.25
C HIS A 105 -6.45 6.33 14.54
N PRO A 106 -7.43 7.21 14.25
CA PRO A 106 -8.73 6.77 13.71
C PRO A 106 -8.66 6.22 12.28
N SER A 107 -7.63 6.56 11.51
CA SER A 107 -7.50 6.15 10.10
C SER A 107 -6.26 5.32 9.80
N HIS A 108 -5.31 5.21 10.71
CA HIS A 108 -4.06 4.47 10.51
C HIS A 108 -3.82 3.44 11.61
N PHE A 109 -3.03 2.42 11.29
CA PHE A 109 -2.46 1.56 12.32
C PHE A 109 -1.42 2.34 13.13
N ASN A 110 -1.41 2.10 14.42
CA ASN A 110 -0.29 2.44 15.31
C ASN A 110 0.68 1.26 15.40
N LEU A 111 1.80 1.43 16.09
CA LEU A 111 2.82 0.39 16.23
C LEU A 111 2.24 -0.92 16.80
N GLU A 112 1.45 -0.84 17.87
CA GLU A 112 0.83 -1.99 18.51
C GLU A 112 -0.04 -2.79 17.53
N LYS A 113 -0.93 -2.09 16.79
CA LYS A 113 -1.83 -2.70 15.81
C LYS A 113 -1.07 -3.31 14.64
N SER A 114 -0.02 -2.66 14.17
CA SER A 114 0.84 -3.21 13.12
C SER A 114 1.54 -4.48 13.55
N LEU A 115 2.06 -4.52 14.79
CA LEU A 115 2.67 -5.73 15.36
C LEU A 115 1.66 -6.86 15.57
N GLU A 116 0.41 -6.55 15.97
CA GLU A 116 -0.67 -7.52 16.07
C GLU A 116 -0.93 -8.22 14.72
N PHE A 117 -1.04 -7.44 13.63
CA PHE A 117 -1.26 -7.99 12.29
C PHE A 117 -0.04 -8.74 11.74
N ILE A 118 1.18 -8.27 12.02
CA ILE A 118 2.41 -8.99 11.67
C ILE A 118 2.45 -10.34 12.38
N ASN A 119 2.12 -10.40 13.66
CA ASN A 119 2.04 -11.63 14.43
C ASN A 119 0.95 -12.59 13.91
N LEU A 120 -0.17 -12.05 13.45
CA LEU A 120 -1.27 -12.84 12.88
C LEU A 120 -0.88 -13.49 11.54
N PHE A 121 -0.29 -12.70 10.63
CA PHE A 121 0.00 -13.15 9.27
C PHE A 121 1.38 -13.81 9.11
N LYS A 122 2.30 -13.59 10.03
CA LYS A 122 3.64 -14.19 10.09
C LYS A 122 4.41 -14.11 8.76
N PRO A 123 4.58 -12.92 8.15
CA PRO A 123 5.39 -12.79 6.96
C PRO A 123 6.85 -13.13 7.27
N LYS A 124 7.63 -13.53 6.26
CA LYS A 124 9.08 -13.76 6.46
C LYS A 124 9.79 -12.48 6.90
N LYS A 125 9.40 -11.34 6.35
CA LYS A 125 9.89 -10.01 6.75
C LYS A 125 8.76 -8.99 6.71
N ALA A 126 8.64 -8.17 7.74
CA ALA A 126 7.73 -7.02 7.77
C ALA A 126 8.50 -5.70 7.71
N ILE A 127 7.89 -4.70 7.07
CA ILE A 127 8.46 -3.37 6.91
C ILE A 127 7.40 -2.39 7.35
N LEU A 128 7.68 -1.63 8.40
CA LEU A 128 6.80 -0.57 8.89
C LEU A 128 6.97 0.66 8.03
N THR A 129 5.89 1.18 7.47
CA THR A 129 5.91 2.38 6.62
C THR A 129 4.99 3.47 7.18
N ASN A 130 4.99 4.65 6.55
CA ASN A 130 4.18 5.80 6.96
C ASN A 130 4.51 6.31 8.37
N LEU A 131 5.77 6.25 8.74
CA LEU A 131 6.26 6.55 10.08
C LEU A 131 6.19 8.05 10.37
N HIS A 132 5.51 8.45 11.45
CA HIS A 132 5.58 9.80 12.00
C HIS A 132 6.96 10.08 12.60
N SER A 133 7.35 11.34 12.68
CA SER A 133 8.66 11.76 13.24
C SER A 133 8.92 11.27 14.67
N ASP A 134 7.89 11.02 15.47
CA ASP A 134 8.03 10.45 16.83
C ASP A 134 8.50 8.99 16.82
N LEU A 135 8.31 8.29 15.70
CA LEU A 135 8.79 6.92 15.49
C LEU A 135 10.22 6.95 14.96
N ASP A 136 11.15 7.34 15.82
CA ASP A 136 12.56 7.41 15.48
C ASP A 136 13.08 6.08 14.92
N TYR A 137 13.74 6.14 13.77
CA TYR A 137 14.17 4.96 13.01
C TYR A 137 15.13 4.07 13.82
N ASP A 138 16.12 4.66 14.46
CA ASP A 138 17.16 3.91 15.17
C ASP A 138 16.60 3.31 16.47
N LYS A 139 15.72 4.02 17.15
CA LYS A 139 15.00 3.49 18.31
C LYS A 139 14.09 2.32 17.94
N LEU A 140 13.32 2.45 16.87
CA LEU A 140 12.50 1.34 16.38
C LEU A 140 13.33 0.11 16.05
N LYS A 141 14.47 0.31 15.39
CA LYS A 141 15.38 -0.77 15.01
C LYS A 141 15.96 -1.54 16.20
N GLN A 142 16.12 -0.87 17.34
CA GLN A 142 16.60 -1.49 18.59
C GLN A 142 15.53 -2.33 19.29
N ILE A 143 14.27 -1.91 19.25
CA ILE A 143 13.17 -2.56 19.98
C ILE A 143 12.40 -3.60 19.18
N LEU A 144 12.48 -3.55 17.84
CA LEU A 144 11.73 -4.45 16.95
C LEU A 144 12.41 -5.81 16.81
N PRO A 145 11.66 -6.91 16.66
CA PRO A 145 12.18 -8.21 16.28
C PRO A 145 12.98 -8.14 14.96
N LYS A 146 14.01 -9.00 14.80
CA LYS A 146 14.92 -9.00 13.64
C LYS A 146 14.24 -9.09 12.27
N ASN A 147 13.06 -9.68 12.21
CA ASN A 147 12.28 -9.80 10.97
C ASN A 147 11.34 -8.61 10.71
N ILE A 148 11.33 -7.60 11.56
CA ILE A 148 10.54 -6.37 11.41
C ILE A 148 11.53 -5.19 11.34
N VAL A 149 11.41 -4.37 10.30
CA VAL A 149 12.28 -3.20 10.11
C VAL A 149 11.45 -1.96 9.81
N PRO A 150 11.83 -0.79 10.29
CA PRO A 150 11.26 0.46 9.82
C PRO A 150 11.71 0.72 8.36
N ALA A 151 10.84 1.32 7.56
CA ALA A 151 11.20 1.76 6.21
C ALA A 151 12.06 3.02 6.25
N HIS A 152 12.83 3.22 5.20
CA HIS A 152 13.55 4.47 4.91
C HIS A 152 13.56 4.71 3.40
N ASP A 153 13.79 5.96 3.00
CA ASP A 153 13.88 6.33 1.59
C ASP A 153 15.05 5.59 0.93
N GLY A 154 14.79 5.01 -0.24
CA GLY A 154 15.77 4.18 -0.94
C GLY A 154 15.85 2.72 -0.48
N LEU A 155 14.99 2.26 0.45
CA LEU A 155 14.92 0.84 0.80
C LEU A 155 14.51 0.00 -0.41
N VAL A 156 15.32 -0.98 -0.78
CA VAL A 156 15.07 -1.89 -1.90
C VAL A 156 14.65 -3.27 -1.40
N ILE A 157 13.55 -3.78 -1.93
CA ILE A 157 13.06 -5.14 -1.70
C ILE A 157 13.18 -5.93 -3.01
N ARG A 158 13.72 -7.14 -2.94
CA ARG A 158 13.79 -8.05 -4.10
C ARG A 158 12.83 -9.23 -3.89
N LEU A 159 11.87 -9.36 -4.79
CA LEU A 159 10.91 -10.46 -4.86
C LEU A 159 11.52 -11.71 -5.50
#